data_1de2cb42ae9590c813217466508b88ed
#
_entry.id   1de2cb42ae9590c813217466508b88ed
#
_cell.length_a   1.000
_cell.length_b   1.000
_cell.length_c   1.000
_cell.angle_alpha   90.00
_cell.angle_beta   90.00
_cell.angle_gamma   90.00
#
_symmetry.space_group_name_H-M   'P 1'
#
loop_
_entity.id
_entity.type
_entity.pdbx_description
1 polymer ?
#
loop_
_entity_poly.entity_id
_entity_poly.type
_entity_poly.pdbx_seq_one_letter_code
_entity_poly.pdbx_strand_id
1 'polypeptide(L)'
;MQKFILTALTILTATISYGQSSEDLNNKSKELIDKQDFKNAIPLIKQAAEKGNAEAQYNYGVSYQQGIEVPQNDSIANTWFIKSAKQGWKDAQFKIAYSYATGRGVTQDDKQAFYWSAKCAEQQDVECMFNVVTCYMEGRGTEKNLDSMLVWATRIALLETPEDLNISGQITSARANLATMYRDGQNISKDFAKSYMWFLIYNESKRDFSVLEQQKNVEAIQALEKQLSQAEKDKAKVEAEMLLGKKLTNLANLYKQDL
;
A
#
# COMPACT_ATOMS: atom_id res chain seq x y z
N MET A 1 -27.44 -60.47 53.37
CA MET A 1 -27.65 -60.41 51.92
C MET A 1 -27.80 -58.96 51.54
N GLN A 2 -26.66 -58.29 51.22
CA GLN A 2 -26.65 -56.93 50.78
C GLN A 2 -26.66 -56.92 49.24
N LYS A 3 -27.69 -56.30 48.65
CA LYS A 3 -27.79 -56.14 47.22
C LYS A 3 -26.97 -54.91 46.86
N PHE A 4 -25.88 -55.06 46.10
CA PHE A 4 -25.19 -54.00 45.46
C PHE A 4 -26.00 -53.52 44.25
N ILE A 5 -26.51 -52.29 44.30
CA ILE A 5 -27.08 -51.61 43.13
C ILE A 5 -25.93 -50.93 42.41
N LEU A 6 -25.55 -51.47 41.23
CA LEU A 6 -24.57 -50.83 40.33
C LEU A 6 -25.32 -49.80 39.52
N THR A 7 -25.19 -48.54 39.86
CA THR A 7 -25.61 -47.39 39.04
C THR A 7 -24.61 -47.19 37.94
N ALA A 8 -24.93 -47.62 36.72
CA ALA A 8 -24.16 -47.29 35.53
C ALA A 8 -24.32 -45.79 35.23
N LEU A 9 -23.28 -45.02 35.51
CA LEU A 9 -23.17 -43.63 35.11
C LEU A 9 -22.85 -43.61 33.62
N THR A 10 -23.85 -43.47 32.76
CA THR A 10 -23.67 -43.21 31.33
C THR A 10 -23.16 -41.78 31.18
N ILE A 11 -21.86 -41.66 31.03
CA ILE A 11 -21.24 -40.40 30.60
C ILE A 11 -21.64 -40.17 29.15
N LEU A 12 -22.65 -39.36 28.94
CA LEU A 12 -23.03 -38.86 27.64
C LEU A 12 -21.92 -37.85 27.20
N THR A 13 -20.89 -38.38 26.53
CA THR A 13 -19.93 -37.53 25.83
C THR A 13 -20.68 -36.85 24.67
N ALA A 14 -21.19 -35.66 24.93
CA ALA A 14 -21.60 -34.78 23.85
C ALA A 14 -20.36 -34.49 23.02
N THR A 15 -20.18 -35.19 21.93
CA THR A 15 -19.25 -34.81 20.86
C THR A 15 -19.80 -33.50 20.30
N ILE A 16 -19.32 -32.39 20.86
CA ILE A 16 -19.48 -31.10 20.22
C ILE A 16 -18.74 -31.24 18.90
N SER A 17 -19.48 -31.45 17.83
CA SER A 17 -18.95 -31.34 16.47
C SER A 17 -18.51 -29.91 16.32
N TYR A 18 -17.25 -29.63 16.63
CA TYR A 18 -16.61 -28.38 16.27
C TYR A 18 -16.60 -28.33 14.74
N GLY A 19 -17.61 -27.68 14.15
CA GLY A 19 -17.57 -27.36 12.73
C GLY A 19 -16.25 -26.65 12.46
N GLN A 20 -15.63 -26.89 11.31
CA GLN A 20 -14.36 -26.26 10.93
C GLN A 20 -14.43 -24.76 11.21
N SER A 21 -13.37 -24.20 11.81
CA SER A 21 -13.28 -22.77 12.06
C SER A 21 -13.21 -21.98 10.74
N SER A 22 -13.47 -20.68 10.78
CA SER A 22 -13.32 -19.85 9.59
C SER A 22 -11.88 -19.86 9.08
N GLU A 23 -10.92 -19.99 9.99
CA GLU A 23 -9.50 -20.06 9.68
C GLU A 23 -9.13 -21.39 9.01
N ASP A 24 -9.61 -22.54 9.54
CA ASP A 24 -9.36 -23.86 8.93
C ASP A 24 -9.92 -23.93 7.51
N LEU A 25 -11.14 -23.40 7.31
CA LEU A 25 -11.77 -23.34 5.99
C LEU A 25 -10.98 -22.45 5.01
N ASN A 26 -10.51 -21.30 5.49
CA ASN A 26 -9.69 -20.38 4.69
C ASN A 26 -8.36 -21.04 4.29
N ASN A 27 -7.65 -21.67 5.24
CA ASN A 27 -6.37 -22.32 4.96
C ASN A 27 -6.53 -23.47 3.95
N LYS A 28 -7.57 -24.29 4.10
CA LYS A 28 -7.87 -25.36 3.15
C LYS A 28 -8.22 -24.82 1.76
N SER A 29 -8.92 -23.69 1.69
CA SER A 29 -9.22 -23.04 0.41
C SER A 29 -7.96 -22.54 -0.29
N LYS A 30 -6.96 -22.00 0.45
CA LYS A 30 -5.67 -21.58 -0.10
C LYS A 30 -4.92 -22.76 -0.72
N GLU A 31 -4.86 -23.90 -0.04
CA GLU A 31 -4.24 -25.11 -0.60
C GLU A 31 -4.88 -25.56 -1.92
N LEU A 32 -6.18 -25.35 -2.08
CA LEU A 32 -6.90 -25.66 -3.32
C LEU A 32 -6.63 -24.61 -4.40
N ILE A 33 -6.54 -23.34 -4.03
CA ILE A 33 -6.16 -22.25 -4.95
C ILE A 33 -4.75 -22.48 -5.52
N ASP A 34 -3.79 -22.88 -4.69
CA ASP A 34 -2.40 -23.18 -5.12
C ASP A 34 -2.38 -24.33 -6.14
N LYS A 35 -3.34 -25.25 -6.05
CA LYS A 35 -3.56 -26.35 -7.01
C LYS A 35 -4.45 -25.95 -8.20
N GLN A 36 -4.90 -24.69 -8.27
CA GLN A 36 -5.85 -24.17 -9.26
C GLN A 36 -7.22 -24.87 -9.25
N ASP A 37 -7.57 -25.53 -8.14
CA ASP A 37 -8.85 -26.20 -7.95
C ASP A 37 -9.91 -25.22 -7.39
N PHE A 38 -10.27 -24.21 -8.22
CA PHE A 38 -11.22 -23.18 -7.84
C PHE A 38 -12.61 -23.74 -7.54
N LYS A 39 -13.02 -24.79 -8.25
CA LYS A 39 -14.32 -25.44 -8.08
C LYS A 39 -14.54 -25.92 -6.64
N ASN A 40 -13.52 -26.46 -6.00
CA ASN A 40 -13.58 -26.92 -4.61
C ASN A 40 -13.17 -25.83 -3.62
N ALA A 41 -12.34 -24.85 -4.04
CA ALA A 41 -11.92 -23.74 -3.20
C ALA A 41 -13.06 -22.76 -2.88
N ILE A 42 -13.83 -22.32 -3.88
CA ILE A 42 -14.85 -21.28 -3.73
C ILE A 42 -15.92 -21.61 -2.69
N PRO A 43 -16.45 -22.84 -2.59
CA PRO A 43 -17.39 -23.21 -1.52
C PRO A 43 -16.79 -23.07 -0.10
N LEU A 44 -15.49 -23.34 0.07
CA LEU A 44 -14.81 -23.18 1.36
C LEU A 44 -14.56 -21.70 1.67
N ILE A 45 -14.14 -20.92 0.68
CA ILE A 45 -14.00 -19.45 0.80
C ILE A 45 -15.33 -18.85 1.24
N LYS A 46 -16.44 -19.22 0.59
CA LYS A 46 -17.78 -18.76 0.97
C LYS A 46 -18.09 -19.05 2.43
N GLN A 47 -17.89 -20.28 2.87
CA GLN A 47 -18.16 -20.68 4.27
C GLN A 47 -17.27 -19.88 5.26
N ALA A 48 -15.98 -19.70 4.95
CA ALA A 48 -15.07 -18.92 5.78
C ALA A 48 -15.48 -17.45 5.83
N ALA A 49 -15.86 -16.85 4.69
CA ALA A 49 -16.34 -15.48 4.57
C ALA A 49 -17.63 -15.23 5.36
N GLU A 50 -18.59 -16.16 5.27
CA GLU A 50 -19.84 -16.12 6.04
C GLU A 50 -19.61 -16.23 7.55
N LYS A 51 -18.56 -16.97 7.96
CA LYS A 51 -18.09 -17.05 9.35
C LYS A 51 -17.24 -15.87 9.79
N GLY A 52 -17.02 -14.86 8.93
CA GLY A 52 -16.40 -13.60 9.27
C GLY A 52 -14.90 -13.51 9.04
N ASN A 53 -14.24 -14.51 8.43
CA ASN A 53 -12.81 -14.41 8.11
C ASN A 53 -12.57 -13.29 7.08
N ALA A 54 -11.71 -12.31 7.42
CA ALA A 54 -11.49 -11.10 6.62
C ALA A 54 -10.83 -11.41 5.27
N GLU A 55 -9.84 -12.30 5.24
CA GLU A 55 -9.17 -12.74 4.00
C GLU A 55 -10.14 -13.48 3.08
N ALA A 56 -10.93 -14.40 3.65
CA ALA A 56 -11.95 -15.14 2.88
C ALA A 56 -13.03 -14.19 2.33
N GLN A 57 -13.43 -13.17 3.07
CA GLN A 57 -14.36 -12.14 2.58
C GLN A 57 -13.77 -11.38 1.39
N TYR A 58 -12.49 -11.01 1.45
CA TYR A 58 -11.80 -10.41 0.33
C TYR A 58 -11.76 -11.36 -0.87
N ASN A 59 -11.32 -12.59 -0.70
CA ASN A 59 -11.21 -13.59 -1.76
C ASN A 59 -12.57 -13.92 -2.40
N TYR A 60 -13.64 -13.97 -1.60
CA TYR A 60 -14.99 -14.16 -2.13
C TYR A 60 -15.47 -12.93 -2.92
N GLY A 61 -15.12 -11.73 -2.49
CA GLY A 61 -15.31 -10.51 -3.28
C GLY A 61 -14.58 -10.56 -4.62
N VAL A 62 -13.31 -11.01 -4.63
CA VAL A 62 -12.52 -11.21 -5.86
C VAL A 62 -13.20 -12.22 -6.79
N SER A 63 -13.75 -13.32 -6.26
CA SER A 63 -14.45 -14.32 -7.06
C SER A 63 -15.64 -13.70 -7.81
N TYR A 64 -16.43 -12.86 -7.15
CA TYR A 64 -17.51 -12.12 -7.81
C TYR A 64 -17.00 -11.05 -8.79
N GLN A 65 -15.92 -10.37 -8.47
CA GLN A 65 -15.35 -9.34 -9.35
C GLN A 65 -14.85 -9.93 -10.67
N GLN A 66 -14.32 -11.15 -10.65
CA GLN A 66 -13.71 -11.82 -11.79
C GLN A 66 -14.63 -12.88 -12.44
N GLY A 67 -15.71 -13.28 -11.76
CA GLY A 67 -16.60 -14.34 -12.25
C GLY A 67 -16.02 -15.74 -12.09
N ILE A 68 -15.18 -15.98 -11.06
CA ILE A 68 -14.57 -17.30 -10.80
C ILE A 68 -15.56 -18.17 -10.05
N GLU A 69 -16.07 -19.23 -10.69
CA GLU A 69 -17.06 -20.19 -10.16
C GLU A 69 -18.36 -19.53 -9.63
N VAL A 70 -18.55 -18.24 -9.86
CA VAL A 70 -19.75 -17.46 -9.56
C VAL A 70 -20.00 -16.45 -10.69
N PRO A 71 -21.26 -16.07 -10.95
CA PRO A 71 -21.54 -15.02 -11.94
C PRO A 71 -20.85 -13.70 -11.56
N GLN A 72 -20.17 -13.05 -12.51
CA GLN A 72 -19.53 -11.77 -12.28
C GLN A 72 -20.52 -10.71 -11.78
N ASN A 73 -20.20 -10.06 -10.67
CA ASN A 73 -21.04 -9.02 -10.08
C ASN A 73 -20.24 -8.09 -9.18
N ASP A 74 -19.91 -6.90 -9.67
CA ASP A 74 -19.12 -5.91 -8.92
C ASP A 74 -19.87 -5.38 -7.68
N SER A 75 -21.20 -5.31 -7.69
CA SER A 75 -21.97 -4.85 -6.51
C SER A 75 -21.92 -5.86 -5.37
N ILE A 76 -22.02 -7.16 -5.68
CA ILE A 76 -21.85 -8.21 -4.68
C ILE A 76 -20.39 -8.25 -4.20
N ALA A 77 -19.43 -8.14 -5.11
CA ALA A 77 -18.01 -8.08 -4.76
C ALA A 77 -17.75 -6.96 -3.74
N ASN A 78 -18.26 -5.75 -3.99
CA ASN A 78 -18.11 -4.62 -3.09
C ASN A 78 -18.74 -4.85 -1.71
N THR A 79 -19.85 -5.58 -1.63
CA THR A 79 -20.44 -5.95 -0.32
C THR A 79 -19.46 -6.76 0.53
N TRP A 80 -18.74 -7.68 -0.11
CA TRP A 80 -17.74 -8.51 0.57
C TRP A 80 -16.45 -7.73 0.85
N PHE A 81 -15.99 -6.87 -0.08
CA PHE A 81 -14.85 -5.99 0.16
C PHE A 81 -15.09 -5.05 1.34
N ILE A 82 -16.30 -4.46 1.48
CA ILE A 82 -16.63 -3.61 2.63
C ILE A 82 -16.56 -4.37 3.95
N LYS A 83 -17.05 -5.62 4.00
CA LYS A 83 -16.96 -6.45 5.22
C LYS A 83 -15.51 -6.71 5.62
N SER A 84 -14.67 -7.08 4.66
CA SER A 84 -13.25 -7.34 4.83
C SER A 84 -12.49 -6.05 5.21
N ALA A 85 -12.73 -4.95 4.50
CA ALA A 85 -12.10 -3.65 4.74
C ALA A 85 -12.40 -3.09 6.14
N LYS A 86 -13.61 -3.28 6.65
CA LYS A 86 -14.00 -2.91 8.02
C LYS A 86 -13.23 -3.67 9.10
N GLN A 87 -12.72 -4.85 8.78
CA GLN A 87 -11.83 -5.63 9.65
C GLN A 87 -10.35 -5.26 9.50
N GLY A 88 -10.03 -4.28 8.65
CA GLY A 88 -8.67 -3.79 8.44
C GLY A 88 -7.92 -4.51 7.31
N TRP A 89 -8.55 -5.39 6.54
CA TRP A 89 -7.86 -6.06 5.42
C TRP A 89 -7.46 -5.03 4.35
N LYS A 90 -6.15 -4.86 4.20
CA LYS A 90 -5.57 -3.78 3.39
C LYS A 90 -6.01 -3.83 1.93
N ASP A 91 -5.94 -5.01 1.30
CA ASP A 91 -6.29 -5.16 -0.11
C ASP A 91 -7.79 -4.90 -0.35
N ALA A 92 -8.66 -5.23 0.62
CA ALA A 92 -10.07 -4.90 0.54
C ALA A 92 -10.32 -3.40 0.68
N GLN A 93 -9.54 -2.70 1.52
CA GLN A 93 -9.60 -1.24 1.63
C GLN A 93 -9.18 -0.58 0.31
N PHE A 94 -8.13 -1.08 -0.34
CA PHE A 94 -7.74 -0.61 -1.68
C PHE A 94 -8.84 -0.85 -2.72
N LYS A 95 -9.40 -2.08 -2.77
CA LYS A 95 -10.47 -2.43 -3.73
C LYS A 95 -11.69 -1.55 -3.59
N ILE A 96 -12.16 -1.32 -2.36
CA ILE A 96 -13.36 -0.50 -2.15
C ILE A 96 -13.09 1.00 -2.35
N ALA A 97 -11.88 1.49 -2.04
CA ALA A 97 -11.46 2.83 -2.40
C ALA A 97 -11.53 3.06 -3.91
N TYR A 98 -10.98 2.13 -4.69
CA TYR A 98 -11.04 2.15 -6.15
C TYR A 98 -12.48 2.09 -6.66
N SER A 99 -13.32 1.23 -6.09
CA SER A 99 -14.72 1.11 -6.48
C SER A 99 -15.49 2.42 -6.28
N TYR A 100 -15.30 3.11 -5.16
CA TYR A 100 -15.91 4.42 -4.92
C TYR A 100 -15.34 5.52 -5.82
N ALA A 101 -14.04 5.49 -6.11
CA ALA A 101 -13.41 6.47 -6.99
C ALA A 101 -13.89 6.38 -8.44
N THR A 102 -14.25 5.17 -8.89
CA THR A 102 -14.62 4.90 -10.30
C THR A 102 -16.12 4.66 -10.51
N GLY A 103 -16.91 4.47 -9.45
CA GLY A 103 -18.31 4.08 -9.54
C GLY A 103 -18.52 2.61 -9.93
N ARG A 104 -17.50 1.76 -9.85
CA ARG A 104 -17.58 0.36 -10.24
C ARG A 104 -18.36 -0.47 -9.22
N GLY A 105 -19.57 -0.84 -9.55
CA GLY A 105 -20.46 -1.65 -8.69
C GLY A 105 -21.01 -0.91 -7.46
N VAL A 106 -20.72 0.39 -7.32
CA VAL A 106 -21.27 1.33 -6.32
C VAL A 106 -21.46 2.69 -6.97
N THR A 107 -22.28 3.55 -6.38
CA THR A 107 -22.31 4.96 -6.78
C THR A 107 -20.97 5.61 -6.45
N GLN A 108 -20.41 6.35 -7.41
CA GLN A 108 -19.16 7.10 -7.20
C GLN A 108 -19.29 8.05 -6.01
N ASP A 109 -18.31 8.02 -5.13
CA ASP A 109 -18.23 8.85 -3.93
C ASP A 109 -16.77 9.13 -3.57
N ASP A 110 -16.30 10.32 -3.91
CA ASP A 110 -14.91 10.71 -3.65
C ASP A 110 -14.58 10.77 -2.15
N LYS A 111 -15.56 11.08 -1.27
CA LYS A 111 -15.33 11.07 0.19
C LYS A 111 -15.10 9.65 0.71
N GLN A 112 -15.88 8.68 0.23
CA GLN A 112 -15.66 7.28 0.56
C GLN A 112 -14.35 6.75 -0.04
N ALA A 113 -14.04 7.13 -1.27
CA ALA A 113 -12.77 6.79 -1.91
C ALA A 113 -11.57 7.30 -1.10
N PHE A 114 -11.60 8.58 -0.67
CA PHE A 114 -10.57 9.15 0.20
C PHE A 114 -10.48 8.43 1.56
N TYR A 115 -11.63 8.20 2.22
CA TYR A 115 -11.67 7.51 3.51
C TYR A 115 -10.99 6.15 3.47
N TRP A 116 -11.33 5.32 2.48
CA TRP A 116 -10.76 3.99 2.38
C TRP A 116 -9.31 4.01 1.90
N SER A 117 -8.94 4.95 1.01
CA SER A 117 -7.54 5.16 0.62
C SER A 117 -6.69 5.56 1.82
N ALA A 118 -7.18 6.45 2.70
CA ALA A 118 -6.46 6.84 3.90
C ALA A 118 -6.25 5.67 4.87
N LYS A 119 -7.29 4.83 5.06
CA LYS A 119 -7.19 3.61 5.89
C LYS A 119 -6.15 2.61 5.37
N CYS A 120 -6.12 2.42 4.07
CA CYS A 120 -5.13 1.58 3.41
C CYS A 120 -3.71 2.20 3.49
N ALA A 121 -3.59 3.52 3.29
CA ALA A 121 -2.33 4.25 3.34
C ALA A 121 -1.69 4.22 4.75
N GLU A 122 -2.50 4.22 5.82
CA GLU A 122 -2.02 4.05 7.20
C GLU A 122 -1.29 2.71 7.40
N GLN A 123 -1.57 1.71 6.57
CA GLN A 123 -0.88 0.41 6.54
C GLN A 123 0.32 0.38 5.57
N GLN A 124 0.81 1.56 5.16
CA GLN A 124 1.98 1.76 4.29
C GLN A 124 1.83 1.15 2.88
N ASP A 125 0.60 1.01 2.39
CA ASP A 125 0.39 0.65 1.00
C ASP A 125 0.72 1.84 0.10
N VAL A 126 1.69 1.65 -0.80
CA VAL A 126 2.26 2.73 -1.61
C VAL A 126 1.23 3.30 -2.58
N GLU A 127 0.40 2.47 -3.20
CA GLU A 127 -0.65 2.93 -4.13
C GLU A 127 -1.72 3.74 -3.39
N CYS A 128 -2.13 3.27 -2.21
CA CYS A 128 -3.06 4.01 -1.35
C CYS A 128 -2.48 5.35 -0.89
N MET A 129 -1.19 5.38 -0.54
CA MET A 129 -0.52 6.62 -0.14
C MET A 129 -0.48 7.62 -1.30
N PHE A 130 -0.22 7.19 -2.54
CA PHE A 130 -0.31 8.06 -3.72
C PHE A 130 -1.73 8.57 -3.98
N ASN A 131 -2.75 7.72 -3.78
CA ASN A 131 -4.14 8.15 -3.87
C ASN A 131 -4.45 9.28 -2.86
N VAL A 132 -3.96 9.16 -1.63
CA VAL A 132 -4.11 10.21 -0.59
C VAL A 132 -3.38 11.49 -0.97
N VAL A 133 -2.16 11.40 -1.51
CA VAL A 133 -1.41 12.54 -2.05
C VAL A 133 -2.22 13.28 -3.11
N THR A 134 -2.78 12.53 -4.07
CA THR A 134 -3.61 13.09 -5.15
C THR A 134 -4.89 13.73 -4.59
N CYS A 135 -5.55 13.09 -3.64
CA CYS A 135 -6.76 13.63 -3.01
C CYS A 135 -6.51 14.98 -2.34
N TYR A 136 -5.43 15.11 -1.57
CA TYR A 136 -5.06 16.40 -0.94
C TYR A 136 -4.60 17.44 -1.95
N MET A 137 -3.91 17.03 -3.02
CA MET A 137 -3.45 17.95 -4.06
C MET A 137 -4.61 18.55 -4.87
N GLU A 138 -5.62 17.76 -5.19
CA GLU A 138 -6.76 18.13 -6.04
C GLU A 138 -7.96 18.62 -5.25
N GLY A 139 -8.06 18.29 -3.95
CA GLY A 139 -9.25 18.51 -3.14
C GLY A 139 -10.36 17.48 -3.43
N ARG A 140 -9.99 16.25 -3.79
CA ARG A 140 -10.92 15.20 -4.17
C ARG A 140 -11.30 14.34 -2.98
N GLY A 141 -12.57 14.39 -2.57
CA GLY A 141 -13.06 13.70 -1.37
C GLY A 141 -12.63 14.32 -0.04
N THR A 142 -11.75 15.30 -0.07
CA THR A 142 -11.26 16.09 1.07
C THR A 142 -11.01 17.53 0.62
N GLU A 143 -10.74 18.44 1.55
CA GLU A 143 -10.27 19.78 1.18
C GLU A 143 -8.86 19.73 0.62
N LYS A 144 -8.58 20.58 -0.36
CA LYS A 144 -7.23 20.75 -0.90
C LYS A 144 -6.30 21.21 0.22
N ASN A 145 -5.23 20.45 0.46
CA ASN A 145 -4.28 20.71 1.54
C ASN A 145 -2.86 20.29 1.12
N LEU A 146 -2.07 21.27 0.73
CA LEU A 146 -0.72 21.03 0.22
C LEU A 146 0.26 20.59 1.32
N ASP A 147 0.05 21.00 2.57
CA ASP A 147 0.89 20.54 3.68
C ASP A 147 0.65 19.06 3.95
N SER A 148 -0.61 18.63 4.00
CA SER A 148 -0.96 17.21 4.13
C SER A 148 -0.45 16.40 2.94
N MET A 149 -0.56 16.92 1.73
CA MET A 149 0.00 16.30 0.53
C MET A 149 1.52 16.10 0.67
N LEU A 150 2.27 17.13 1.11
CA LEU A 150 3.72 17.04 1.34
C LEU A 150 4.08 16.03 2.42
N VAL A 151 3.30 15.96 3.50
CA VAL A 151 3.50 14.95 4.56
C VAL A 151 3.41 13.54 3.99
N TRP A 152 2.38 13.24 3.21
CA TRP A 152 2.21 11.91 2.62
C TRP A 152 3.25 11.61 1.54
N ALA A 153 3.57 12.57 0.67
CA ALA A 153 4.63 12.43 -0.33
C ALA A 153 6.00 12.15 0.33
N THR A 154 6.30 12.86 1.43
CA THR A 154 7.50 12.62 2.23
C THR A 154 7.51 11.22 2.85
N ARG A 155 6.38 10.74 3.39
CA ARG A 155 6.27 9.37 3.92
C ARG A 155 6.59 8.33 2.86
N ILE A 156 6.03 8.47 1.63
CA ILE A 156 6.36 7.58 0.51
C ILE A 156 7.86 7.63 0.21
N ALA A 157 8.41 8.82 0.08
CA ALA A 157 9.81 9.02 -0.29
C ALA A 157 10.81 8.45 0.73
N LEU A 158 10.41 8.31 1.98
CA LEU A 158 11.24 7.76 3.07
C LEU A 158 11.03 6.26 3.30
N LEU A 159 10.12 5.61 2.60
CA LEU A 159 10.00 4.15 2.67
C LEU A 159 11.29 3.47 2.20
N GLU A 160 11.61 2.33 2.80
CA GLU A 160 12.64 1.45 2.27
C GLU A 160 12.25 0.97 0.88
N THR A 161 13.24 0.90 -0.01
CA THR A 161 13.01 0.41 -1.38
C THR A 161 13.01 -1.11 -1.39
N PRO A 162 11.86 -1.76 -1.60
CA PRO A 162 11.77 -3.22 -1.63
C PRO A 162 12.42 -3.80 -2.90
N GLU A 163 12.53 -5.13 -2.96
CA GLU A 163 13.01 -5.83 -4.16
C GLU A 163 12.03 -5.71 -5.34
N ASP A 164 10.74 -5.54 -5.07
CA ASP A 164 9.73 -5.30 -6.10
C ASP A 164 10.05 -4.02 -6.86
N LEU A 165 10.35 -4.18 -8.15
CA LEU A 165 10.81 -3.10 -9.02
C LEU A 165 9.73 -2.03 -9.24
N ASN A 166 8.46 -2.41 -9.26
CA ASN A 166 7.36 -1.48 -9.46
C ASN A 166 7.21 -0.56 -8.24
N ILE A 167 7.13 -1.14 -7.04
CA ILE A 167 7.02 -0.38 -5.79
C ILE A 167 8.29 0.47 -5.56
N SER A 168 9.46 -0.12 -5.80
CA SER A 168 10.76 0.58 -5.72
C SER A 168 10.81 1.77 -6.68
N GLY A 169 10.33 1.62 -7.91
CA GLY A 169 10.21 2.68 -8.91
C GLY A 169 9.27 3.80 -8.47
N GLN A 170 8.13 3.48 -7.89
CA GLN A 170 7.17 4.45 -7.36
C GLN A 170 7.79 5.29 -6.22
N ILE A 171 8.45 4.63 -5.26
CA ILE A 171 9.13 5.32 -4.15
C ILE A 171 10.24 6.23 -4.68
N THR A 172 11.03 5.76 -5.63
CA THR A 172 12.10 6.54 -6.26
C THR A 172 11.53 7.76 -7.01
N SER A 173 10.43 7.58 -7.73
CA SER A 173 9.72 8.68 -8.39
C SER A 173 9.19 9.73 -7.40
N ALA A 174 8.70 9.32 -6.22
CA ALA A 174 8.27 10.26 -5.18
C ALA A 174 9.42 11.16 -4.72
N ARG A 175 10.64 10.62 -4.60
CA ARG A 175 11.87 11.40 -4.25
C ARG A 175 12.20 12.44 -5.32
N ALA A 176 12.20 12.03 -6.58
CA ALA A 176 12.45 12.93 -7.71
C ALA A 176 11.36 14.00 -7.85
N ASN A 177 10.10 13.64 -7.62
CA ASN A 177 8.98 14.57 -7.67
C ASN A 177 9.09 15.65 -6.57
N LEU A 178 9.41 15.27 -5.33
CA LEU A 178 9.65 16.24 -4.24
C LEU A 178 10.81 17.18 -4.58
N ALA A 179 11.92 16.64 -5.09
CA ALA A 179 13.05 17.46 -5.52
C ALA A 179 12.64 18.47 -6.59
N THR A 180 11.90 18.04 -7.61
CA THR A 180 11.42 18.89 -8.71
C THR A 180 10.41 19.93 -8.23
N MET A 181 9.49 19.54 -7.34
CA MET A 181 8.50 20.48 -6.77
C MET A 181 9.20 21.65 -6.04
N TYR A 182 10.19 21.36 -5.20
CA TYR A 182 10.95 22.40 -4.51
C TYR A 182 11.83 23.23 -5.46
N ARG A 183 12.39 22.64 -6.53
CA ARG A 183 13.16 23.37 -7.54
C ARG A 183 12.30 24.36 -8.32
N ASP A 184 11.16 23.90 -8.79
CA ASP A 184 10.33 24.64 -9.75
C ASP A 184 9.29 25.53 -9.06
N GLY A 185 9.02 25.30 -7.78
CA GLY A 185 7.98 26.02 -7.02
C GLY A 185 6.57 25.59 -7.44
N GLN A 186 6.39 24.33 -7.85
CA GLN A 186 5.09 23.82 -8.25
C GLN A 186 4.21 23.56 -7.00
N ASN A 187 3.16 24.35 -6.86
CA ASN A 187 2.23 24.31 -5.73
C ASN A 187 2.85 24.64 -4.35
N ILE A 188 4.14 24.84 -4.25
CA ILE A 188 4.88 25.20 -3.03
C ILE A 188 5.91 26.27 -3.35
N SER A 189 6.43 26.95 -2.34
CA SER A 189 7.52 27.92 -2.53
C SER A 189 8.80 27.22 -2.97
N LYS A 190 9.55 27.83 -3.90
CA LYS A 190 10.88 27.36 -4.31
C LYS A 190 11.80 27.28 -3.09
N ASP A 191 12.53 26.18 -3.01
CA ASP A 191 13.56 25.95 -1.99
C ASP A 191 14.65 25.06 -2.59
N PHE A 192 15.72 25.69 -3.06
CA PHE A 192 16.80 24.97 -3.72
C PHE A 192 17.58 24.05 -2.78
N ALA A 193 17.67 24.40 -1.49
CA ALA A 193 18.34 23.55 -0.51
C ALA A 193 17.53 22.27 -0.28
N LYS A 194 16.20 22.37 -0.13
CA LYS A 194 15.32 21.18 -0.04
C LYS A 194 15.31 20.37 -1.33
N SER A 195 15.29 21.05 -2.49
CA SER A 195 15.40 20.36 -3.78
C SER A 195 16.68 19.53 -3.85
N TYR A 196 17.82 20.15 -3.50
CA TYR A 196 19.13 19.49 -3.47
C TYR A 196 19.11 18.28 -2.51
N MET A 197 18.61 18.45 -1.30
CA MET A 197 18.45 17.38 -0.32
C MET A 197 17.67 16.17 -0.89
N TRP A 198 16.52 16.42 -1.52
CA TRP A 198 15.70 15.34 -2.10
C TRP A 198 16.37 14.66 -3.29
N PHE A 199 17.11 15.41 -4.12
CA PHE A 199 17.91 14.81 -5.19
C PHE A 199 19.07 13.96 -4.64
N LEU A 200 19.69 14.33 -3.51
CA LEU A 200 20.68 13.48 -2.85
C LEU A 200 20.06 12.17 -2.34
N ILE A 201 18.86 12.24 -1.73
CA ILE A 201 18.11 11.05 -1.29
C ILE A 201 17.75 10.18 -2.49
N TYR A 202 17.30 10.76 -3.60
CA TYR A 202 17.05 10.05 -4.85
C TYR A 202 18.31 9.32 -5.33
N ASN A 203 19.43 10.02 -5.43
CA ASN A 203 20.69 9.47 -5.93
C ASN A 203 21.22 8.33 -5.05
N GLU A 204 21.04 8.41 -3.74
CA GLU A 204 21.47 7.37 -2.80
C GLU A 204 20.69 6.07 -2.94
N SER A 205 19.45 6.15 -3.40
CA SER A 205 18.53 5.02 -3.39
C SER A 205 18.16 4.55 -4.80
N LYS A 206 18.76 5.14 -5.84
CA LYS A 206 18.45 4.76 -7.23
C LYS A 206 18.92 3.35 -7.51
N ARG A 207 18.06 2.58 -8.15
CA ARG A 207 18.42 1.41 -8.92
C ARG A 207 18.40 1.84 -10.39
N ASP A 208 19.37 1.40 -11.19
CA ASP A 208 19.57 1.85 -12.59
C ASP A 208 18.42 1.42 -13.49
N PHE A 209 17.38 2.24 -13.59
CA PHE A 209 16.24 1.96 -14.48
C PHE A 209 16.33 2.68 -15.83
N SER A 210 17.06 3.79 -15.91
CA SER A 210 17.23 4.54 -17.15
C SER A 210 18.44 5.46 -17.06
N VAL A 211 19.40 5.25 -17.94
CA VAL A 211 20.62 6.08 -18.07
C VAL A 211 20.25 7.54 -18.36
N LEU A 212 19.25 7.78 -19.23
CA LEU A 212 18.81 9.13 -19.61
C LEU A 212 18.15 9.91 -18.45
N GLU A 213 17.33 9.25 -17.65
CA GLU A 213 16.68 9.88 -16.50
C GLU A 213 17.67 10.14 -15.38
N GLN A 214 18.64 9.25 -15.20
CA GLN A 214 19.75 9.39 -14.29
C GLN A 214 20.60 10.61 -14.64
N GLN A 215 20.95 10.79 -15.92
CA GLN A 215 21.75 11.92 -16.40
C GLN A 215 21.04 13.26 -16.13
N LYS A 216 19.74 13.38 -16.44
CA LYS A 216 18.94 14.58 -16.14
C LYS A 216 18.94 14.93 -14.66
N ASN A 217 18.83 13.95 -13.77
CA ASN A 217 18.85 14.20 -12.33
C ASN A 217 20.25 14.59 -11.83
N VAL A 218 21.32 14.01 -12.38
CA VAL A 218 22.70 14.44 -12.09
C VAL A 218 22.92 15.88 -12.53
N GLU A 219 22.50 16.24 -13.74
CA GLU A 219 22.58 17.63 -14.25
C GLU A 219 21.78 18.60 -13.36
N ALA A 220 20.59 18.19 -12.88
CA ALA A 220 19.80 18.99 -11.96
C ALA A 220 20.51 19.21 -10.61
N ILE A 221 21.14 18.17 -10.06
CA ILE A 221 21.95 18.28 -8.83
C ILE A 221 23.11 19.26 -9.03
N GLN A 222 23.89 19.10 -10.10
CA GLN A 222 25.02 19.97 -10.43
C GLN A 222 24.59 21.44 -10.68
N ALA A 223 23.41 21.63 -11.27
CA ALA A 223 22.85 22.99 -11.46
C ALA A 223 22.47 23.64 -10.13
N LEU A 224 21.90 22.88 -9.18
CA LEU A 224 21.58 23.38 -7.84
C LEU A 224 22.84 23.68 -7.03
N GLU A 225 23.89 22.89 -7.16
CA GLU A 225 25.16 23.11 -6.46
C GLU A 225 25.81 24.46 -6.82
N LYS A 226 25.59 24.95 -8.05
CA LYS A 226 26.06 26.28 -8.49
C LYS A 226 25.29 27.42 -7.87
N GLN A 227 24.08 27.18 -7.37
CA GLN A 227 23.20 28.18 -6.78
C GLN A 227 23.24 28.21 -5.25
N LEU A 228 23.80 27.17 -4.62
CA LEU A 228 23.87 27.03 -3.17
C LEU A 228 25.27 27.36 -2.64
N SER A 229 25.32 28.05 -1.51
CA SER A 229 26.53 28.18 -0.71
C SER A 229 27.00 26.84 -0.16
N GLN A 230 28.28 26.75 0.22
CA GLN A 230 28.81 25.53 0.82
C GLN A 230 28.04 25.14 2.11
N ALA A 231 27.70 26.12 2.95
CA ALA A 231 26.96 25.91 4.18
C ALA A 231 25.55 25.32 3.93
N GLU A 232 24.84 25.76 2.88
CA GLU A 232 23.54 25.22 2.49
C GLU A 232 23.65 23.80 1.97
N LYS A 233 24.67 23.50 1.17
CA LYS A 233 24.96 22.14 0.68
C LYS A 233 25.26 21.19 1.83
N ASP A 234 26.11 21.59 2.77
CA ASP A 234 26.47 20.78 3.93
C ASP A 234 25.27 20.53 4.83
N LYS A 235 24.42 21.56 5.04
CA LYS A 235 23.17 21.41 5.80
C LYS A 235 22.22 20.45 5.13
N ALA A 236 21.96 20.59 3.83
CA ALA A 236 21.07 19.71 3.07
C ALA A 236 21.55 18.26 3.07
N LYS A 237 22.88 18.04 3.01
CA LYS A 237 23.49 16.72 3.11
C LYS A 237 23.26 16.08 4.48
N VAL A 238 23.48 16.84 5.56
CA VAL A 238 23.22 16.36 6.93
C VAL A 238 21.73 16.03 7.11
N GLU A 239 20.83 16.86 6.59
CA GLU A 239 19.38 16.63 6.67
C GLU A 239 18.97 15.38 5.88
N ALA A 240 19.52 15.15 4.68
CA ALA A 240 19.30 13.93 3.90
C ALA A 240 19.76 12.67 4.66
N GLU A 241 20.94 12.71 5.26
CA GLU A 241 21.49 11.62 6.08
C GLU A 241 20.62 11.34 7.31
N MET A 242 20.13 12.38 7.98
CA MET A 242 19.21 12.24 9.12
C MET A 242 17.88 11.59 8.69
N LEU A 243 17.28 12.02 7.58
CA LEU A 243 16.04 11.47 7.07
C LEU A 243 16.18 10.00 6.65
N LEU A 244 17.33 9.63 6.06
CA LEU A 244 17.60 8.25 5.64
C LEU A 244 18.09 7.36 6.79
N GLY A 245 18.48 7.93 7.94
CA GLY A 245 19.10 7.18 9.04
C GLY A 245 20.48 6.57 8.70
N LYS A 246 21.12 7.02 7.61
CA LYS A 246 22.43 6.51 7.15
C LYS A 246 23.23 7.58 6.42
N LYS A 247 24.55 7.34 6.28
CA LYS A 247 25.44 8.19 5.49
C LYS A 247 25.16 8.05 3.99
N LEU A 248 25.34 9.14 3.25
CA LEU A 248 25.30 9.13 1.80
C LEU A 248 26.59 8.54 1.24
N THR A 249 26.49 7.48 0.46
CA THR A 249 27.62 6.73 -0.13
C THR A 249 27.77 6.95 -1.63
N ASN A 250 26.71 7.37 -2.33
CA ASN A 250 26.68 7.49 -3.78
C ASN A 250 27.06 8.89 -4.31
N LEU A 251 27.54 9.81 -3.45
CA LEU A 251 27.91 11.17 -3.88
C LEU A 251 29.04 11.18 -4.93
N ALA A 252 30.01 10.27 -4.82
CA ALA A 252 31.11 10.17 -5.78
C ALA A 252 30.62 9.83 -7.21
N ASN A 253 29.46 9.22 -7.35
CA ASN A 253 28.89 8.84 -8.65
C ASN A 253 28.28 10.05 -9.40
N LEU A 254 28.02 11.17 -8.70
CA LEU A 254 27.52 12.40 -9.32
C LEU A 254 28.52 13.08 -10.25
N TYR A 255 29.81 12.76 -10.12
CA TYR A 255 30.89 13.44 -10.83
C TYR A 255 31.69 12.50 -11.76
N LYS A 256 31.30 11.22 -11.84
CA LYS A 256 31.91 10.30 -12.80
C LYS A 256 31.35 10.60 -14.20
N GLN A 257 32.24 11.01 -15.12
CA GLN A 257 31.88 11.31 -16.51
C GLN A 257 31.74 10.06 -17.41
N ASP A 258 32.01 8.87 -16.86
CA ASP A 258 31.99 7.61 -17.61
C ASP A 258 30.76 6.78 -17.20
N LEU A 259 29.67 6.99 -17.92
CA LEU A 259 28.54 6.07 -18.02
C LEU A 259 28.31 5.71 -19.49
#